data_8b955fd5a6693c1dcb34a19739e8f1cf
#
_entry.id   8b955fd5a6693c1dcb34a19739e8f1cf
#
_cell.length_a   1.000
_cell.length_b   1.000
_cell.length_c   1.000
_cell.angle_alpha   90.00
_cell.angle_beta   90.00
_cell.angle_gamma   90.00
#
_symmetry.space_group_name_H-M   'P 1'
#
loop_
_entity.id
_entity.type
_entity.pdbx_description
1 polymer ?
#
loop_
_entity_poly.entity_id
_entity_poly.type
_entity_poly.pdbx_seq_one_letter_code
_entity_poly.pdbx_strand_id
1 'polypeptide(L)'
;MRKKHHITELISQGEHQRLDFKFEVSDSKKIARTLSAFANTDGGTLLIGVKDNGNIAGIRSEEEYYMIEAASNMYCKPEIPFEAKEWNMEGKIVLEIRVNSLPEKPYTAPDKNDDYKAYIRVDDENVLASEILVLAWKKQRDSKGVHLKISKPVEKLLAYLDKNEFISTNQFCKLARIKYYTAKNILSDMLAIGSIGYIMRDNQIVYGNIIS
;
A
#
# COMPACT_ATOMS: atom_id res chain seq x y z
N MET A 1 3.19 37.77 -0.25
CA MET A 1 3.65 36.41 0.10
C MET A 1 4.07 35.71 -1.18
N ARG A 2 5.34 35.27 -1.36
CA ARG A 2 5.73 34.41 -2.46
C ARG A 2 4.97 33.08 -2.30
N LYS A 3 4.22 32.64 -3.33
CA LYS A 3 3.65 31.29 -3.35
C LYS A 3 4.81 30.31 -3.18
N LYS A 4 4.76 29.45 -2.15
CA LYS A 4 5.73 28.36 -2.03
C LYS A 4 5.61 27.47 -3.27
N HIS A 5 6.76 27.04 -3.78
CA HIS A 5 6.76 26.12 -4.92
C HIS A 5 6.15 24.77 -4.51
N HIS A 6 5.35 24.16 -5.37
CA HIS A 6 4.67 22.90 -5.10
C HIS A 6 5.59 21.81 -4.50
N ILE A 7 6.77 21.59 -5.10
CA ILE A 7 7.76 20.63 -4.61
C ILE A 7 8.25 20.97 -3.21
N THR A 8 8.51 22.26 -2.92
CA THR A 8 8.94 22.69 -1.59
C THR A 8 7.86 22.44 -0.54
N GLU A 9 6.58 22.56 -0.90
CA GLU A 9 5.47 22.24 -0.01
C GLU A 9 5.39 20.73 0.27
N LEU A 10 5.57 19.88 -0.75
CA LEU A 10 5.63 18.43 -0.57
C LEU A 10 6.81 18.03 0.33
N ILE A 11 8.01 18.51 0.03
CA ILE A 11 9.21 18.19 0.82
C ILE A 11 9.05 18.62 2.29
N SER A 12 8.37 19.75 2.55
CA SER A 12 8.16 20.21 3.92
C SER A 12 7.26 19.32 4.79
N GLN A 13 6.52 18.39 4.17
CA GLN A 13 5.69 17.41 4.88
C GLN A 13 6.51 16.22 5.39
N GLY A 14 7.70 15.96 4.82
CA GLY A 14 8.45 14.74 5.06
C GLY A 14 7.81 13.52 4.39
N GLU A 15 8.48 12.38 4.48
CA GLU A 15 7.91 11.11 4.01
C GLU A 15 6.75 10.65 4.90
N HIS A 16 5.72 10.09 4.30
CA HIS A 16 4.53 9.60 4.99
C HIS A 16 3.73 8.65 4.10
N GLN A 17 2.53 8.26 4.53
CA GLN A 17 1.61 7.32 3.85
C GLN A 17 1.46 7.55 2.34
N ARG A 18 1.50 8.80 1.87
CA ARG A 18 1.29 9.17 0.47
C ARG A 18 2.45 9.91 -0.17
N LEU A 19 3.59 9.96 0.50
CA LEU A 19 4.76 10.67 -0.01
C LEU A 19 6.04 9.92 0.33
N ASP A 20 6.88 9.70 -0.69
CA ASP A 20 8.16 9.01 -0.57
C ASP A 20 9.24 9.76 -1.34
N PHE A 21 10.47 9.78 -0.84
CA PHE A 21 11.62 10.43 -1.48
C PHE A 21 12.63 9.39 -1.93
N LYS A 22 13.25 9.64 -3.08
CA LYS A 22 14.38 8.84 -3.54
C LYS A 22 15.44 9.77 -4.10
N PHE A 23 16.63 9.65 -3.55
CA PHE A 23 17.79 10.40 -4.03
C PHE A 23 18.08 10.08 -5.50
N GLU A 24 18.00 8.80 -5.87
CA GLU A 24 18.24 8.28 -7.21
C GLU A 24 17.48 6.96 -7.41
N VAL A 25 17.28 6.57 -8.65
CA VAL A 25 16.71 5.25 -9.00
C VAL A 25 17.85 4.34 -9.44
N SER A 26 18.24 3.40 -8.58
CA SER A 26 19.29 2.41 -8.88
C SER A 26 18.76 0.99 -9.13
N ASP A 27 17.46 0.76 -8.87
CA ASP A 27 16.83 -0.57 -8.97
C ASP A 27 15.33 -0.43 -9.23
N SER A 28 14.91 -0.74 -10.47
CA SER A 28 13.51 -0.70 -10.87
C SER A 28 12.60 -1.64 -10.07
N LYS A 29 13.12 -2.78 -9.56
CA LYS A 29 12.35 -3.70 -8.71
C LYS A 29 12.01 -3.08 -7.35
N LYS A 30 12.91 -2.27 -6.79
CA LYS A 30 12.62 -1.52 -5.55
C LYS A 30 11.52 -0.48 -5.78
N ILE A 31 11.60 0.25 -6.90
CA ILE A 31 10.56 1.20 -7.28
C ILE A 31 9.24 0.49 -7.51
N ALA A 32 9.23 -0.66 -8.19
CA ALA A 32 8.00 -1.44 -8.39
C ALA A 32 7.29 -1.80 -7.07
N ARG A 33 8.04 -2.05 -5.99
CA ARG A 33 7.44 -2.28 -4.65
C ARG A 33 6.77 -1.02 -4.11
N THR A 34 7.37 0.16 -4.30
CA THR A 34 6.75 1.44 -3.91
C THR A 34 5.49 1.71 -4.74
N LEU A 35 5.53 1.51 -6.07
CA LEU A 35 4.35 1.66 -6.92
C LEU A 35 3.25 0.67 -6.50
N SER A 36 3.60 -0.60 -6.23
CA SER A 36 2.66 -1.62 -5.72
C SER A 36 2.04 -1.17 -4.39
N ALA A 37 2.85 -0.66 -3.46
CA ALA A 37 2.37 -0.20 -2.16
C ALA A 37 1.38 0.96 -2.29
N PHE A 38 1.68 1.96 -3.11
CA PHE A 38 0.77 3.07 -3.38
C PHE A 38 -0.52 2.62 -4.06
N ALA A 39 -0.42 1.81 -5.13
CA ALA A 39 -1.60 1.31 -5.86
C ALA A 39 -2.55 0.48 -4.97
N ASN A 40 -1.99 -0.31 -4.06
CA ASN A 40 -2.76 -1.15 -3.14
C ASN A 40 -3.31 -0.40 -1.92
N THR A 41 -2.85 0.84 -1.65
CA THR A 41 -3.28 1.59 -0.46
C THR A 41 -4.04 2.86 -0.90
N ASP A 42 -3.52 4.01 -0.57
CA ASP A 42 -4.20 5.31 -0.73
C ASP A 42 -3.70 6.11 -1.94
N GLY A 43 -2.90 5.48 -2.80
CA GLY A 43 -2.10 6.18 -3.79
C GLY A 43 -0.92 6.91 -3.13
N GLY A 44 -0.17 7.66 -3.92
CA GLY A 44 0.92 8.45 -3.39
C GLY A 44 1.76 9.13 -4.45
N THR A 45 2.71 9.92 -3.98
CA THR A 45 3.68 10.66 -4.79
C THR A 45 5.08 10.20 -4.43
N LEU A 46 5.88 9.87 -5.43
CA LEU A 46 7.30 9.58 -5.29
C LEU A 46 8.10 10.74 -5.90
N LEU A 47 8.95 11.37 -5.11
CA LEU A 47 9.87 12.43 -5.57
C LEU A 47 11.26 11.84 -5.80
N ILE A 48 11.73 11.84 -7.05
CA ILE A 48 13.08 11.42 -7.41
C ILE A 48 13.98 12.65 -7.51
N GLY A 49 15.22 12.53 -7.02
CA GLY A 49 16.17 13.64 -6.89
C GLY A 49 16.05 14.37 -5.56
N VAL A 50 15.36 13.78 -4.58
CA VAL A 50 15.22 14.32 -3.22
C VAL A 50 15.80 13.30 -2.23
N LYS A 51 16.62 13.76 -1.30
CA LYS A 51 17.17 12.93 -0.21
C LYS A 51 16.16 12.82 0.94
N ASP A 52 16.29 11.79 1.78
CA ASP A 52 15.41 11.54 2.94
C ASP A 52 15.33 12.74 3.90
N ASN A 53 16.38 13.57 3.96
CA ASN A 53 16.40 14.80 4.75
C ASN A 53 15.74 16.01 4.06
N GLY A 54 15.10 15.81 2.90
CA GLY A 54 14.45 16.85 2.10
C GLY A 54 15.38 17.69 1.22
N ASN A 55 16.68 17.43 1.20
CA ASN A 55 17.61 18.17 0.35
C ASN A 55 17.45 17.78 -1.12
N ILE A 56 17.24 18.75 -1.99
CA ILE A 56 17.12 18.57 -3.43
C ILE A 56 18.51 18.31 -4.03
N ALA A 57 18.70 17.12 -4.57
CA ALA A 57 19.90 16.73 -5.33
C ALA A 57 19.69 16.89 -6.84
N GLY A 58 18.47 16.65 -7.31
CA GLY A 58 18.09 16.53 -8.71
C GLY A 58 18.36 15.13 -9.28
N ILE A 59 17.64 14.77 -10.34
CA ILE A 59 17.91 13.55 -11.11
C ILE A 59 19.23 13.72 -11.89
N ARG A 60 19.89 12.58 -12.20
CA ARG A 60 21.16 12.57 -12.91
C ARG A 60 20.99 12.54 -14.42
N SER A 61 19.98 11.84 -14.89
CA SER A 61 19.69 11.66 -16.31
C SER A 61 18.23 11.27 -16.53
N GLU A 62 17.80 11.28 -17.79
CA GLU A 62 16.48 10.76 -18.19
C GLU A 62 16.34 9.26 -17.98
N GLU A 63 17.43 8.52 -17.76
CA GLU A 63 17.39 7.08 -17.47
C GLU A 63 16.55 6.76 -16.24
N GLU A 64 16.50 7.66 -15.26
CA GLU A 64 15.69 7.49 -14.06
C GLU A 64 14.19 7.40 -14.39
N TYR A 65 13.72 8.18 -15.37
CA TYR A 65 12.35 8.07 -15.88
C TYR A 65 12.10 6.68 -16.50
N TYR A 66 12.99 6.21 -17.36
CA TYR A 66 12.85 4.89 -17.99
C TYR A 66 12.91 3.75 -16.98
N MET A 67 13.64 3.92 -15.89
CA MET A 67 13.65 2.94 -14.79
C MET A 67 12.31 2.90 -14.03
N ILE A 68 11.61 4.04 -13.90
CA ILE A 68 10.24 4.08 -13.34
C ILE A 68 9.26 3.41 -14.29
N GLU A 69 9.36 3.71 -15.59
CA GLU A 69 8.53 3.07 -16.61
C GLU A 69 8.72 1.55 -16.62
N ALA A 70 9.96 1.06 -16.57
CA ALA A 70 10.25 -0.36 -16.42
C ALA A 70 9.71 -0.93 -15.10
N ALA A 71 9.77 -0.18 -14.00
CA ALA A 71 9.19 -0.60 -12.72
C ALA A 71 7.68 -0.84 -12.85
N SER A 72 6.97 0.05 -13.54
CA SER A 72 5.54 -0.05 -13.77
C SER A 72 5.16 -1.23 -14.69
N ASN A 73 5.71 -1.25 -15.91
CA ASN A 73 5.21 -2.14 -16.97
C ASN A 73 5.87 -3.53 -16.95
N MET A 74 7.14 -3.64 -16.51
CA MET A 74 7.87 -4.92 -16.50
C MET A 74 7.84 -5.61 -15.14
N TYR A 75 7.87 -4.85 -14.05
CA TYR A 75 8.02 -5.39 -12.68
C TYR A 75 6.76 -5.29 -11.83
N CYS A 76 5.70 -4.59 -12.26
CA CYS A 76 4.40 -4.66 -11.60
C CYS A 76 3.44 -5.60 -12.34
N LYS A 77 2.59 -6.29 -11.58
CA LYS A 77 1.54 -7.17 -12.15
C LYS A 77 0.24 -6.99 -11.35
N PRO A 78 -0.83 -6.50 -12.00
CA PRO A 78 -0.85 -5.83 -13.31
C PRO A 78 0.07 -4.61 -13.39
N GLU A 79 0.27 -4.09 -14.60
CA GLU A 79 0.92 -2.78 -14.81
C GLU A 79 0.24 -1.69 -13.96
N ILE A 80 1.03 -0.77 -13.42
CA ILE A 80 0.54 0.33 -12.56
C ILE A 80 0.68 1.65 -13.30
N PRO A 81 -0.42 2.26 -13.79
CA PRO A 81 -0.36 3.56 -14.43
C PRO A 81 0.11 4.64 -13.45
N PHE A 82 0.91 5.56 -13.95
CA PHE A 82 1.39 6.70 -13.19
C PHE A 82 1.42 7.97 -14.05
N GLU A 83 1.41 9.13 -13.37
CA GLU A 83 1.66 10.43 -13.98
C GLU A 83 3.06 10.88 -13.60
N ALA A 84 3.83 11.38 -14.57
CA ALA A 84 5.17 11.92 -14.34
C ALA A 84 5.22 13.41 -14.67
N LYS A 85 5.91 14.20 -13.82
CA LYS A 85 6.13 15.61 -14.04
C LYS A 85 7.52 16.03 -13.58
N GLU A 86 8.22 16.75 -14.42
CA GLU A 86 9.50 17.34 -14.09
C GLU A 86 9.32 18.74 -13.50
N TRP A 87 10.15 19.05 -12.51
CA TRP A 87 10.17 20.33 -11.84
C TRP A 87 11.61 20.86 -11.76
N ASN A 88 11.83 22.04 -12.32
CA ASN A 88 13.13 22.72 -12.22
C ASN A 88 13.21 23.50 -10.89
N MET A 89 14.08 23.04 -10.02
CA MET A 89 14.33 23.60 -8.69
C MET A 89 15.74 24.19 -8.66
N GLU A 90 15.87 25.47 -9.06
CA GLU A 90 17.16 26.20 -9.08
C GLU A 90 18.24 25.48 -9.90
N GLY A 91 17.88 25.00 -11.08
CA GLY A 91 18.76 24.28 -12.00
C GLY A 91 18.89 22.78 -11.75
N LYS A 92 18.22 22.24 -10.74
CA LYS A 92 18.12 20.80 -10.47
C LYS A 92 16.73 20.29 -10.86
N ILE A 93 16.66 19.19 -11.55
CA ILE A 93 15.38 18.58 -11.94
C ILE A 93 14.94 17.59 -10.87
N VAL A 94 13.74 17.77 -10.35
CA VAL A 94 13.04 16.80 -9.51
C VAL A 94 11.93 16.15 -10.33
N LEU A 95 11.89 14.82 -10.35
CA LEU A 95 10.85 14.07 -11.04
C LEU A 95 9.78 13.66 -10.02
N GLU A 96 8.54 14.15 -10.23
CA GLU A 96 7.36 13.80 -9.46
C GLU A 96 6.60 12.70 -10.17
N ILE A 97 6.44 11.56 -9.49
CA ILE A 97 5.68 10.40 -9.97
C ILE A 97 4.45 10.25 -9.11
N ARG A 98 3.25 10.31 -9.69
CA ARG A 98 1.98 10.13 -9.00
C ARG A 98 1.34 8.81 -9.36
N VAL A 99 0.97 8.06 -8.34
CA VAL A 99 0.25 6.79 -8.45
C VAL A 99 -1.07 6.91 -7.72
N ASN A 100 -2.17 6.61 -8.39
CA ASN A 100 -3.49 6.57 -7.75
C ASN A 100 -3.69 5.26 -7.00
N SER A 101 -4.56 5.27 -5.97
CA SER A 101 -5.13 4.03 -5.44
C SER A 101 -5.94 3.35 -6.54
N LEU A 102 -5.69 2.08 -6.77
CA LEU A 102 -6.30 1.35 -7.88
C LEU A 102 -7.33 0.33 -7.35
N PRO A 103 -8.46 0.12 -8.07
CA PRO A 103 -9.57 -0.70 -7.56
C PRO A 103 -9.31 -2.21 -7.66
N GLU A 104 -8.59 -2.67 -8.69
CA GLU A 104 -8.44 -4.09 -9.00
C GLU A 104 -7.26 -4.75 -8.28
N LYS A 105 -7.18 -4.57 -6.96
CA LYS A 105 -6.13 -5.17 -6.12
C LYS A 105 -6.18 -6.71 -6.14
N PRO A 106 -5.07 -7.43 -5.95
CA PRO A 106 -3.73 -6.92 -5.61
C PRO A 106 -2.88 -6.57 -6.83
N TYR A 107 -2.13 -5.49 -6.73
CA TYR A 107 -1.00 -5.18 -7.58
C TYR A 107 0.27 -5.73 -6.92
N THR A 108 1.09 -6.45 -7.67
CA THR A 108 2.26 -7.16 -7.13
C THR A 108 3.56 -6.69 -7.75
N ALA A 109 4.65 -6.82 -7.01
CA ALA A 109 6.00 -6.54 -7.46
C ALA A 109 6.97 -7.63 -6.94
N PRO A 110 8.14 -7.82 -7.58
CA PRO A 110 9.06 -8.87 -7.18
C PRO A 110 9.72 -8.58 -5.83
N ASP A 111 9.82 -9.57 -4.98
CA ASP A 111 10.62 -9.52 -3.76
C ASP A 111 12.11 -9.76 -4.07
N LYS A 112 12.93 -10.00 -3.05
CA LYS A 112 14.38 -10.26 -3.22
C LYS A 112 14.68 -11.56 -3.97
N ASN A 113 13.74 -12.48 -4.02
CA ASN A 113 13.86 -13.79 -4.68
C ASN A 113 13.14 -13.82 -6.02
N ASP A 114 12.70 -12.66 -6.54
CA ASP A 114 11.87 -12.50 -7.73
C ASP A 114 10.47 -13.13 -7.62
N ASP A 115 10.01 -13.45 -6.41
CA ASP A 115 8.64 -13.85 -6.15
C ASP A 115 7.71 -12.62 -6.13
N TYR A 116 6.63 -12.67 -6.89
CA TYR A 116 5.67 -11.57 -6.94
C TYR A 116 4.80 -11.52 -5.69
N LYS A 117 4.93 -10.43 -4.93
CA LYS A 117 4.21 -10.17 -3.67
C LYS A 117 3.44 -8.85 -3.76
N ALA A 118 2.33 -8.76 -3.06
CA ALA A 118 1.62 -7.49 -2.90
C ALA A 118 2.23 -6.70 -1.74
N TYR A 119 2.41 -5.40 -1.95
CA TYR A 119 2.89 -4.47 -0.93
C TYR A 119 1.79 -3.47 -0.58
N ILE A 120 1.79 -3.01 0.65
CA ILE A 120 0.96 -1.90 1.16
C ILE A 120 1.86 -0.82 1.73
N ARG A 121 1.42 0.42 1.68
CA ARG A 121 2.09 1.54 2.35
C ARG A 121 1.55 1.64 3.77
N VAL A 122 2.44 1.74 4.74
CA VAL A 122 2.13 1.96 6.15
C VAL A 122 3.10 3.04 6.63
N ASP A 123 2.56 4.21 6.93
CA ASP A 123 3.33 5.42 7.19
C ASP A 123 4.32 5.71 6.04
N ASP A 124 5.61 5.60 6.28
CA ASP A 124 6.69 5.79 5.31
C ASP A 124 7.33 4.49 4.82
N GLU A 125 6.76 3.32 5.17
CA GLU A 125 7.31 2.01 4.81
C GLU A 125 6.46 1.23 3.81
N ASN A 126 7.13 0.45 2.95
CA ASN A 126 6.51 -0.52 2.07
C ASN A 126 6.52 -1.90 2.73
N VAL A 127 5.37 -2.36 3.18
CA VAL A 127 5.19 -3.60 3.96
C VAL A 127 4.50 -4.67 3.11
N LEU A 128 4.83 -5.93 3.31
CA LEU A 128 4.13 -7.04 2.65
C LEU A 128 2.68 -7.12 3.10
N ALA A 129 1.75 -7.14 2.15
CA ALA A 129 0.35 -7.39 2.44
C ALA A 129 0.17 -8.79 3.03
N SER A 130 -0.64 -8.91 4.09
CA SER A 130 -0.94 -10.23 4.67
C SER A 130 -1.71 -11.11 3.68
N GLU A 131 -1.58 -12.42 3.82
CA GLU A 131 -2.34 -13.35 2.98
C GLU A 131 -3.87 -13.22 3.15
N ILE A 132 -4.34 -12.74 4.31
CA ILE A 132 -5.75 -12.45 4.56
C ILE A 132 -6.21 -11.27 3.71
N LEU A 133 -5.42 -10.20 3.64
CA LEU A 133 -5.71 -9.02 2.84
C LEU A 133 -5.68 -9.34 1.34
N VAL A 134 -4.65 -10.06 0.89
CA VAL A 134 -4.56 -10.53 -0.50
C VAL A 134 -5.76 -11.41 -0.87
N LEU A 135 -6.18 -12.29 0.03
CA LEU A 135 -7.36 -13.14 -0.19
C LEU A 135 -8.65 -12.30 -0.27
N ALA A 136 -8.79 -11.29 0.59
CA ALA A 136 -9.94 -10.38 0.56
C ALA A 136 -10.05 -9.65 -0.78
N TRP A 137 -8.95 -9.08 -1.29
CA TRP A 137 -8.94 -8.43 -2.61
C TRP A 137 -9.29 -9.38 -3.75
N LYS A 138 -8.76 -10.62 -3.72
CA LYS A 138 -9.13 -11.64 -4.73
C LYS A 138 -10.62 -11.95 -4.69
N LYS A 139 -11.21 -12.04 -3.49
CA LYS A 139 -12.65 -12.26 -3.32
C LYS A 139 -13.50 -11.08 -3.81
N GLN A 140 -13.03 -9.84 -3.62
CA GLN A 140 -13.70 -8.64 -4.15
C GLN A 140 -13.78 -8.63 -5.68
N ARG A 141 -12.78 -9.21 -6.36
CA ARG A 141 -12.75 -9.33 -7.82
C ARG A 141 -13.60 -10.46 -8.37
N ASP A 142 -14.01 -11.41 -7.53
CA ASP A 142 -14.84 -12.54 -7.98
C ASP A 142 -16.25 -12.05 -8.33
N SER A 143 -16.64 -12.25 -9.59
CA SER A 143 -17.96 -11.87 -10.11
C SER A 143 -19.14 -12.54 -9.37
N LYS A 144 -18.88 -13.64 -8.66
CA LYS A 144 -19.89 -14.34 -7.83
C LYS A 144 -20.17 -13.62 -6.52
N GLY A 145 -19.35 -12.60 -6.20
CA GLY A 145 -19.44 -11.90 -4.93
C GLY A 145 -19.00 -12.74 -3.73
N VAL A 146 -19.10 -12.14 -2.55
CA VAL A 146 -18.76 -12.80 -1.28
C VAL A 146 -20.02 -13.06 -0.50
N HIS A 147 -20.26 -14.34 -0.19
CA HIS A 147 -21.37 -14.75 0.68
C HIS A 147 -20.86 -14.97 2.10
N LEU A 148 -21.06 -14.00 2.99
CA LEU A 148 -20.74 -14.17 4.40
C LEU A 148 -21.83 -15.02 5.08
N LYS A 149 -21.49 -16.24 5.48
CA LYS A 149 -22.38 -17.06 6.31
C LYS A 149 -22.26 -16.63 7.78
N ILE A 150 -23.34 -16.10 8.34
CA ILE A 150 -23.39 -15.81 9.77
C ILE A 150 -23.27 -17.13 10.54
N SER A 151 -22.21 -17.23 11.33
CA SER A 151 -21.86 -18.40 12.11
C SER A 151 -21.43 -17.99 13.52
N LYS A 152 -21.43 -18.91 14.48
CA LYS A 152 -20.97 -18.61 15.85
C LYS A 152 -19.62 -17.89 15.93
N PRO A 153 -18.58 -18.23 15.13
CA PRO A 153 -17.35 -17.44 15.08
C PRO A 153 -17.54 -15.99 14.62
N VAL A 154 -18.37 -15.75 13.61
CA VAL A 154 -18.67 -14.39 13.11
C VAL A 154 -19.39 -13.58 14.19
N GLU A 155 -20.41 -14.14 14.83
CA GLU A 155 -21.14 -13.49 15.94
C GLU A 155 -20.20 -13.12 17.10
N LYS A 156 -19.26 -14.01 17.47
CA LYS A 156 -18.26 -13.73 18.50
C LYS A 156 -17.30 -12.60 18.09
N LEU A 157 -16.90 -12.56 16.81
CA LEU A 157 -16.03 -11.50 16.31
C LEU A 157 -16.73 -10.16 16.39
N LEU A 158 -17.95 -10.05 15.88
CA LEU A 158 -18.74 -8.82 15.92
C LEU A 158 -18.98 -8.34 17.36
N ALA A 159 -19.43 -9.25 18.25
CA ALA A 159 -19.64 -8.94 19.68
C ALA A 159 -18.35 -8.52 20.41
N TYR A 160 -17.18 -8.96 19.95
CA TYR A 160 -15.90 -8.51 20.47
C TYR A 160 -15.57 -7.10 19.96
N LEU A 161 -15.75 -6.84 18.65
CA LEU A 161 -15.46 -5.55 18.03
C LEU A 161 -16.43 -4.43 18.46
N ASP A 162 -17.62 -4.77 18.94
CA ASP A 162 -18.52 -3.81 19.57
C ASP A 162 -17.95 -3.20 20.88
N LYS A 163 -17.01 -3.88 21.51
CA LYS A 163 -16.41 -3.50 22.80
C LYS A 163 -14.93 -3.17 22.70
N ASN A 164 -14.28 -3.52 21.61
CA ASN A 164 -12.84 -3.40 21.42
C ASN A 164 -12.57 -2.83 20.02
N GLU A 165 -11.62 -1.94 19.92
CA GLU A 165 -11.28 -1.31 18.63
C GLU A 165 -10.76 -2.32 17.60
N PHE A 166 -9.90 -3.25 18.03
CA PHE A 166 -9.18 -4.15 17.12
C PHE A 166 -9.02 -5.55 17.67
N ILE A 167 -8.81 -6.50 16.75
CA ILE A 167 -8.47 -7.88 17.06
C ILE A 167 -7.39 -8.37 16.10
N SER A 168 -6.39 -9.09 16.61
CA SER A 168 -5.44 -9.81 15.75
C SER A 168 -6.01 -11.17 15.33
N THR A 169 -5.46 -11.76 14.26
CA THR A 169 -5.84 -13.10 13.81
C THR A 169 -5.71 -14.15 14.92
N ASN A 170 -4.61 -14.09 15.69
CA ASN A 170 -4.36 -15.01 16.79
C ASN A 170 -5.37 -14.87 17.94
N GLN A 171 -5.72 -13.63 18.28
CA GLN A 171 -6.77 -13.36 19.27
C GLN A 171 -8.12 -13.89 18.80
N PHE A 172 -8.46 -13.67 17.52
CA PHE A 172 -9.71 -14.22 16.96
C PHE A 172 -9.74 -15.73 16.97
N CYS A 173 -8.65 -16.42 16.61
CA CYS A 173 -8.57 -17.88 16.71
C CYS A 173 -8.88 -18.38 18.12
N LYS A 174 -8.29 -17.73 19.16
CA LYS A 174 -8.52 -18.08 20.58
C LYS A 174 -9.95 -17.79 21.02
N LEU A 175 -10.47 -16.58 20.71
CA LEU A 175 -11.81 -16.14 21.07
C LEU A 175 -12.89 -17.07 20.52
N ALA A 176 -12.78 -17.43 19.25
CA ALA A 176 -13.77 -18.26 18.57
C ALA A 176 -13.49 -19.76 18.69
N ARG A 177 -12.31 -20.16 19.20
CA ARG A 177 -11.82 -21.55 19.27
C ARG A 177 -11.80 -22.23 17.90
N ILE A 178 -11.23 -21.52 16.91
CA ILE A 178 -11.12 -21.97 15.52
C ILE A 178 -9.66 -22.04 15.07
N LYS A 179 -9.41 -22.84 14.02
CA LYS A 179 -8.09 -22.92 13.38
C LYS A 179 -7.82 -21.66 12.54
N TYR A 180 -6.54 -21.36 12.33
CA TYR A 180 -6.09 -20.22 11.52
C TYR A 180 -6.76 -20.16 10.13
N TYR A 181 -6.86 -21.30 9.44
CA TYR A 181 -7.50 -21.37 8.12
C TYR A 181 -8.96 -20.86 8.14
N THR A 182 -9.73 -21.21 9.19
CA THR A 182 -11.11 -20.74 9.35
C THR A 182 -11.15 -19.25 9.65
N ALA A 183 -10.28 -18.77 10.55
CA ALA A 183 -10.15 -17.35 10.87
C ALA A 183 -9.77 -16.52 9.63
N LYS A 184 -8.78 -16.99 8.84
CA LYS A 184 -8.37 -16.39 7.60
C LYS A 184 -9.53 -16.21 6.61
N ASN A 185 -10.33 -17.24 6.41
CA ASN A 185 -11.49 -17.17 5.50
C ASN A 185 -12.54 -16.16 6.00
N ILE A 186 -12.90 -16.22 7.29
CA ILE A 186 -13.89 -15.29 7.87
C ILE A 186 -13.39 -13.83 7.76
N LEU A 187 -12.16 -13.56 8.19
CA LEU A 187 -11.59 -12.20 8.14
C LEU A 187 -11.50 -11.69 6.71
N SER A 188 -11.07 -12.53 5.76
CA SER A 188 -11.03 -12.13 4.35
C SER A 188 -12.42 -11.91 3.73
N ASP A 189 -13.45 -12.69 4.13
CA ASP A 189 -14.84 -12.43 3.71
C ASP A 189 -15.34 -11.09 4.25
N MET A 190 -15.12 -10.83 5.54
CA MET A 190 -15.57 -9.60 6.18
C MET A 190 -14.86 -8.36 5.66
N LEU A 191 -13.55 -8.45 5.36
CA LEU A 191 -12.81 -7.40 4.67
C LEU A 191 -13.34 -7.17 3.24
N ALA A 192 -13.60 -8.26 2.51
CA ALA A 192 -14.05 -8.18 1.13
C ALA A 192 -15.41 -7.50 0.98
N ILE A 193 -16.33 -7.71 1.92
CA ILE A 193 -17.64 -7.03 1.95
C ILE A 193 -17.61 -5.67 2.66
N GLY A 194 -16.44 -5.23 3.15
CA GLY A 194 -16.30 -3.94 3.82
C GLY A 194 -16.97 -3.86 5.20
N SER A 195 -17.21 -4.98 5.88
CA SER A 195 -17.79 -4.98 7.23
C SER A 195 -16.75 -4.74 8.33
N ILE A 196 -15.49 -4.98 8.06
CA ILE A 196 -14.34 -4.62 8.90
C ILE A 196 -13.25 -3.99 8.05
N GLY A 197 -12.40 -3.17 8.69
CA GLY A 197 -11.17 -2.63 8.14
C GLY A 197 -9.93 -3.32 8.73
N TYR A 198 -8.76 -2.85 8.32
CA TYR A 198 -7.49 -3.26 8.88
C TYR A 198 -6.59 -2.05 9.10
N ILE A 199 -5.72 -2.14 10.09
CA ILE A 199 -4.63 -1.21 10.32
C ILE A 199 -3.36 -1.98 10.70
N MET A 200 -2.22 -1.33 10.61
CA MET A 200 -0.98 -1.83 11.19
C MET A 200 -0.88 -1.33 12.63
N ARG A 201 -0.61 -2.24 13.57
CA ARG A 201 -0.31 -1.92 14.96
C ARG A 201 0.76 -2.87 15.47
N ASP A 202 1.81 -2.32 16.10
CA ASP A 202 2.94 -3.10 16.63
C ASP A 202 3.52 -4.09 15.60
N ASN A 203 3.75 -3.62 14.37
CA ASN A 203 4.21 -4.42 13.22
C ASN A 203 3.31 -5.61 12.85
N GLN A 204 2.03 -5.58 13.22
CA GLN A 204 1.06 -6.60 12.87
C GLN A 204 -0.22 -5.99 12.28
N ILE A 205 -0.77 -6.65 11.29
CA ILE A 205 -2.09 -6.29 10.78
C ILE A 205 -3.14 -6.75 11.79
N VAL A 206 -3.96 -5.81 12.25
CA VAL A 206 -5.12 -6.04 13.09
C VAL A 206 -6.39 -5.57 12.39
N TYR A 207 -7.52 -6.11 12.78
CA TYR A 207 -8.81 -5.91 12.14
C TYR A 207 -9.79 -5.26 13.12
N GLY A 208 -10.58 -4.31 12.63
CA GLY A 208 -11.52 -3.58 13.46
C GLY A 208 -12.69 -3.02 12.67
N ASN A 209 -13.60 -2.35 13.36
CA ASN A 209 -14.67 -1.64 12.68
C ASN A 209 -14.09 -0.53 11.80
N ILE A 210 -14.71 -0.30 10.63
CA ILE A 210 -14.34 0.83 9.78
C ILE A 210 -14.76 2.10 10.52
N ILE A 211 -13.77 2.87 10.96
CA ILE A 211 -14.03 4.22 11.50
C ILE A 211 -14.35 5.09 10.29
N SER A 212 -15.61 5.45 10.15
CA SER A 212 -16.10 6.41 9.14
C SER A 212 -15.66 7.82 9.46
#